data_56c73219a14f76d2b8da6c4d8f8ddb14
#
_entry.id   56c73219a14f76d2b8da6c4d8f8ddb14
#
_cell.length_a   1.000
_cell.length_b   1.000
_cell.length_c   1.000
_cell.angle_alpha   90.00
_cell.angle_beta   90.00
_cell.angle_gamma   90.00
#
_symmetry.space_group_name_H-M   'P 1'
#
loop_
_entity.id
_entity.type
_entity.pdbx_description
1 polymer ?
#
loop_
_entity_poly.entity_id
_entity_poly.type
_entity_poly.pdbx_seq_one_letter_code
_entity_poly.pdbx_strand_id
1 'polypeptide(L)'
;MTVIDSHLHLFKANSKDYPRPVHPGLADEDREVLAKELIIKMEKAGVDKAIVVPLGPEDHYLSELQEEYPGKFAAVGIYDAAAPDPAENLDRRIEESSIQGIRVGFVDQKAGVNDDPEKYELFPLFQAMAERGLKVWFYAEPAQVEMFDRVLE
;
A
#
# COMPACT_ATOMS: atom_id res chain seq x y z
N MET A 1 22.78 -4.86 -13.37
CA MET A 1 22.29 -4.54 -12.00
C MET A 1 20.84 -4.12 -12.17
N THR A 2 19.91 -4.70 -11.43
CA THR A 2 18.49 -4.32 -11.52
C THR A 2 18.26 -3.03 -10.73
N VAL A 3 17.66 -2.03 -11.35
CA VAL A 3 17.27 -0.75 -10.72
C VAL A 3 15.78 -0.77 -10.44
N ILE A 4 15.40 -0.50 -9.21
CA ILE A 4 14.00 -0.52 -8.76
C ILE A 4 13.62 0.85 -8.20
N ASP A 5 12.56 1.47 -8.72
CA ASP A 5 11.92 2.59 -8.05
C ASP A 5 11.14 2.06 -6.84
N SER A 6 11.51 2.52 -5.66
CA SER A 6 11.01 1.95 -4.41
C SER A 6 9.64 2.47 -3.98
N HIS A 7 9.12 3.54 -4.59
CA HIS A 7 7.80 4.09 -4.24
C HIS A 7 7.27 5.04 -5.29
N LEU A 8 6.17 4.67 -5.93
CA LEU A 8 5.43 5.56 -6.81
C LEU A 8 3.93 5.27 -6.74
N HIS A 9 3.15 6.21 -7.25
CA HIS A 9 1.71 6.07 -7.32
C HIS A 9 1.26 5.93 -8.78
N LEU A 10 0.51 4.86 -9.07
CA LEU A 10 -0.27 4.71 -10.29
C LEU A 10 -1.73 4.63 -9.93
N PHE A 11 -2.57 5.35 -10.66
CA PHE A 11 -3.99 5.41 -10.38
C PHE A 11 -4.76 5.92 -11.59
N LYS A 12 -6.02 5.51 -11.70
CA LYS A 12 -6.98 6.03 -12.68
C LYS A 12 -7.75 7.22 -12.09
N ALA A 13 -8.43 7.95 -12.97
CA ALA A 13 -9.38 8.99 -12.57
C ALA A 13 -10.43 8.39 -11.61
N ASN A 14 -10.84 9.18 -10.61
CA ASN A 14 -11.82 8.72 -9.64
C ASN A 14 -13.14 8.37 -10.34
N SER A 15 -13.66 7.18 -10.07
CA SER A 15 -14.89 6.68 -10.65
C SER A 15 -15.49 5.58 -9.77
N LYS A 16 -16.65 5.05 -10.20
CA LYS A 16 -17.26 3.93 -9.50
C LYS A 16 -16.37 2.66 -9.53
N ASP A 17 -15.62 2.46 -10.60
CA ASP A 17 -14.78 1.29 -10.81
C ASP A 17 -13.37 1.47 -10.19
N TYR A 18 -12.94 2.72 -10.00
CA TYR A 18 -11.66 3.09 -9.39
C TYR A 18 -11.87 4.17 -8.31
N PRO A 19 -12.60 3.83 -7.23
CA PRO A 19 -12.87 4.80 -6.19
C PRO A 19 -11.60 5.13 -5.40
N ARG A 20 -11.37 6.42 -5.15
CA ARG A 20 -10.27 6.90 -4.33
C ARG A 20 -10.64 8.18 -3.60
N PRO A 21 -9.97 8.50 -2.48
CA PRO A 21 -10.15 9.78 -1.81
C PRO A 21 -9.83 10.96 -2.73
N VAL A 22 -10.66 11.98 -2.69
CA VAL A 22 -10.44 13.27 -3.38
C VAL A 22 -10.52 14.37 -2.33
N HIS A 23 -9.39 15.03 -2.08
CA HIS A 23 -9.32 16.16 -1.15
C HIS A 23 -8.11 17.05 -1.48
N PRO A 24 -8.05 18.30 -0.98
CA PRO A 24 -6.88 19.16 -1.16
C PRO A 24 -5.58 18.47 -0.74
N GLY A 25 -4.58 18.49 -1.61
CA GLY A 25 -3.29 17.81 -1.38
C GLY A 25 -3.17 16.42 -1.98
N LEU A 26 -4.28 15.81 -2.44
CA LEU A 26 -4.28 14.64 -3.31
C LEU A 26 -4.47 15.04 -4.78
N ALA A 27 -4.46 14.02 -5.65
CA ALA A 27 -4.75 14.22 -7.07
C ALA A 27 -6.22 14.63 -7.30
N ASP A 28 -6.44 15.58 -8.21
CA ASP A 28 -7.77 15.98 -8.65
C ASP A 28 -8.57 14.77 -9.17
N GLU A 29 -9.89 14.88 -9.15
CA GLU A 29 -10.81 13.77 -9.43
C GLU A 29 -10.58 13.15 -10.82
N ASP A 30 -10.35 13.97 -11.84
CA ASP A 30 -10.13 13.59 -13.24
C ASP A 30 -8.67 13.22 -13.56
N ARG A 31 -7.76 13.44 -12.62
CA ARG A 31 -6.35 13.12 -12.82
C ARG A 31 -6.12 11.61 -12.78
N GLU A 32 -5.27 11.15 -13.70
CA GLU A 32 -4.76 9.77 -13.72
C GLU A 32 -3.26 9.73 -13.97
N VAL A 33 -2.62 8.65 -13.53
CA VAL A 33 -1.21 8.32 -13.84
C VAL A 33 -1.15 6.85 -14.24
N LEU A 34 -0.96 6.62 -15.53
CA LEU A 34 -1.08 5.30 -16.12
C LEU A 34 0.29 4.61 -16.32
N ALA A 35 0.29 3.29 -16.19
CA ALA A 35 1.50 2.47 -16.32
C ALA A 35 2.17 2.62 -17.69
N LYS A 36 1.41 2.69 -18.79
CA LYS A 36 1.95 2.84 -20.15
C LYS A 36 2.86 4.06 -20.32
N GLU A 37 2.53 5.17 -19.64
CA GLU A 37 3.33 6.40 -19.69
C GLU A 37 4.55 6.31 -18.77
N LEU A 38 4.37 5.67 -17.61
CA LEU A 38 5.45 5.44 -16.65
C LEU A 38 6.53 4.53 -17.24
N ILE A 39 6.15 3.43 -17.89
CA ILE A 39 7.10 2.47 -18.48
C ILE A 39 8.04 3.15 -19.46
N ILE A 40 7.53 4.04 -20.31
CA ILE A 40 8.36 4.83 -21.23
C ILE A 40 9.39 5.69 -20.47
N LYS A 41 8.99 6.28 -19.34
CA LYS A 41 9.89 7.07 -18.50
C LYS A 41 10.91 6.19 -17.77
N MET A 42 10.48 5.04 -17.26
CA MET A 42 11.36 4.07 -16.62
C MET A 42 12.44 3.57 -17.58
N GLU A 43 12.07 3.20 -18.80
CA GLU A 43 13.03 2.76 -19.84
C GLU A 43 14.07 3.84 -20.14
N LYS A 44 13.64 5.10 -20.30
CA LYS A 44 14.57 6.23 -20.53
C LYS A 44 15.49 6.49 -19.34
N ALA A 45 15.03 6.22 -18.12
CA ALA A 45 15.79 6.41 -16.89
C ALA A 45 16.63 5.20 -16.49
N GLY A 46 16.52 4.06 -17.21
CA GLY A 46 17.19 2.82 -16.86
C GLY A 46 16.63 2.15 -15.60
N VAL A 47 15.34 2.37 -15.32
CA VAL A 47 14.63 1.75 -14.18
C VAL A 47 13.93 0.48 -14.68
N ASP A 48 14.26 -0.66 -14.07
CA ASP A 48 13.76 -1.96 -14.51
C ASP A 48 12.38 -2.29 -13.95
N LYS A 49 12.15 -1.97 -12.66
CA LYS A 49 10.94 -2.33 -11.90
C LYS A 49 10.51 -1.18 -11.00
N ALA A 50 9.29 -1.26 -10.48
CA ALA A 50 8.81 -0.29 -9.50
C ALA A 50 7.88 -0.91 -8.46
N ILE A 51 7.83 -0.30 -7.27
CA ILE A 51 6.85 -0.60 -6.24
C ILE A 51 5.72 0.43 -6.35
N VAL A 52 4.52 -0.07 -6.57
CA VAL A 52 3.31 0.75 -6.78
C VAL A 52 2.42 0.73 -5.56
N VAL A 53 2.02 1.92 -5.13
CA VAL A 53 1.04 2.15 -4.06
C VAL A 53 -0.14 2.91 -4.65
N PRO A 54 -1.41 2.49 -4.45
CA PRO A 54 -2.58 3.24 -4.91
C PRO A 54 -2.78 4.53 -4.10
N LEU A 55 -3.79 5.32 -4.41
CA LEU A 55 -4.17 6.51 -3.63
C LEU A 55 -5.30 6.25 -2.61
N GLY A 56 -5.83 5.05 -2.58
CA GLY A 56 -6.90 4.62 -1.67
C GLY A 56 -6.81 3.11 -1.41
N PRO A 57 -7.68 2.55 -0.57
CA PRO A 57 -7.65 1.13 -0.20
C PRO A 57 -8.10 0.19 -1.33
N GLU A 58 -8.57 0.71 -2.45
CA GLU A 58 -8.97 -0.06 -3.62
C GLU A 58 -7.75 -0.49 -4.47
N ASP A 59 -7.69 -1.79 -4.75
CA ASP A 59 -6.57 -2.41 -5.46
C ASP A 59 -6.88 -2.75 -6.94
N HIS A 60 -8.03 -2.36 -7.46
CA HIS A 60 -8.48 -2.79 -8.79
C HIS A 60 -7.44 -2.48 -9.88
N TYR A 61 -6.87 -1.28 -9.87
CA TYR A 61 -5.83 -0.94 -10.83
C TYR A 61 -4.51 -1.70 -10.57
N LEU A 62 -4.21 -2.08 -9.33
CA LEU A 62 -3.04 -2.92 -9.03
C LEU A 62 -3.18 -4.32 -9.65
N SER A 63 -4.39 -4.90 -9.63
CA SER A 63 -4.71 -6.17 -10.30
C SER A 63 -4.44 -6.07 -11.79
N GLU A 64 -4.98 -5.06 -12.47
CA GLU A 64 -4.74 -4.83 -13.90
C GLU A 64 -3.23 -4.71 -14.22
N LEU A 65 -2.46 -4.02 -13.36
CA LEU A 65 -1.02 -3.85 -13.57
C LEU A 65 -0.26 -5.18 -13.48
N GLN A 66 -0.67 -6.08 -12.59
CA GLN A 66 -0.05 -7.40 -12.46
C GLN A 66 -0.34 -8.29 -13.70
N GLU A 67 -1.54 -8.18 -14.24
CA GLU A 67 -1.95 -8.92 -15.44
C GLU A 67 -1.28 -8.38 -16.71
N GLU A 68 -1.30 -7.05 -16.89
CA GLU A 68 -0.80 -6.42 -18.12
C GLU A 68 0.74 -6.36 -18.18
N TYR A 69 1.41 -6.24 -17.03
CA TYR A 69 2.87 -6.09 -16.95
C TYR A 69 3.49 -7.06 -15.92
N PRO A 70 3.41 -8.38 -16.13
CA PRO A 70 3.83 -9.36 -15.14
C PRO A 70 5.30 -9.20 -14.77
N GLY A 71 5.57 -9.11 -13.46
CA GLY A 71 6.91 -8.97 -12.91
C GLY A 71 7.56 -7.59 -13.06
N LYS A 72 6.86 -6.60 -13.61
CA LYS A 72 7.32 -5.21 -13.74
C LYS A 72 7.07 -4.40 -12.47
N PHE A 73 5.93 -4.64 -11.82
CA PHE A 73 5.48 -3.92 -10.65
C PHE A 73 5.31 -4.85 -9.44
N ALA A 74 5.67 -4.36 -8.26
CA ALA A 74 5.28 -4.93 -6.98
C ALA A 74 4.14 -4.10 -6.41
N ALA A 75 3.05 -4.75 -5.99
CA ALA A 75 1.86 -4.09 -5.49
C ALA A 75 1.89 -3.96 -3.96
N VAL A 76 1.76 -2.75 -3.45
CA VAL A 76 1.59 -2.46 -2.01
C VAL A 76 0.26 -1.73 -1.84
N GLY A 77 -0.71 -2.40 -1.22
CA GLY A 77 -2.02 -1.82 -0.95
C GLY A 77 -1.98 -0.78 0.18
N ILE A 78 -3.05 -0.03 0.38
CA ILE A 78 -3.23 0.86 1.54
C ILE A 78 -4.11 0.16 2.59
N TYR A 79 -3.82 0.39 3.86
CA TYR A 79 -4.67 -0.08 4.96
C TYR A 79 -6.11 0.40 4.77
N ASP A 80 -7.05 -0.54 4.91
CA ASP A 80 -8.49 -0.28 4.83
C ASP A 80 -9.10 -0.33 6.24
N ALA A 81 -9.34 0.85 6.81
CA ALA A 81 -9.96 0.98 8.13
C ALA A 81 -11.45 0.56 8.16
N ALA A 82 -12.09 0.39 6.99
CA ALA A 82 -13.47 -0.06 6.90
C ALA A 82 -13.60 -1.59 6.88
N ALA A 83 -12.50 -2.31 6.67
CA ALA A 83 -12.51 -3.76 6.67
C ALA A 83 -12.71 -4.32 8.09
N PRO A 84 -13.74 -5.13 8.33
CA PRO A 84 -14.08 -5.63 9.68
C PRO A 84 -13.08 -6.66 10.18
N ASP A 85 -12.45 -7.43 9.31
CA ASP A 85 -11.47 -8.46 9.62
C ASP A 85 -10.22 -8.26 8.78
N PRO A 86 -9.07 -7.91 9.41
CA PRO A 86 -7.81 -7.71 8.69
C PRO A 86 -7.32 -8.95 7.95
N ALA A 87 -7.46 -10.14 8.54
CA ALA A 87 -6.95 -11.37 7.97
C ALA A 87 -7.72 -11.75 6.70
N GLU A 88 -9.05 -11.74 6.77
CA GLU A 88 -9.93 -12.01 5.62
C GLU A 88 -9.72 -10.97 4.50
N ASN A 89 -9.59 -9.70 4.87
CA ASN A 89 -9.30 -8.62 3.90
C ASN A 89 -7.97 -8.84 3.19
N LEU A 90 -6.91 -9.23 3.92
CA LEU A 90 -5.61 -9.50 3.32
C LEU A 90 -5.65 -10.71 2.38
N ASP A 91 -6.30 -11.81 2.78
CA ASP A 91 -6.42 -13.01 1.95
C ASP A 91 -7.10 -12.70 0.62
N ARG A 92 -8.23 -11.98 0.65
CA ARG A 92 -8.93 -11.54 -0.54
C ARG A 92 -8.03 -10.68 -1.44
N ARG A 93 -7.34 -9.69 -0.89
CA ARG A 93 -6.48 -8.76 -1.65
C ARG A 93 -5.25 -9.44 -2.23
N ILE A 94 -4.69 -10.44 -1.54
CA ILE A 94 -3.61 -11.28 -2.07
C ILE A 94 -4.11 -12.07 -3.29
N GLU A 95 -5.28 -12.69 -3.17
CA GLU A 95 -5.88 -13.49 -4.25
C GLU A 95 -6.25 -12.64 -5.47
N GLU A 96 -6.93 -11.50 -5.25
CA GLU A 96 -7.46 -10.66 -6.33
C GLU A 96 -6.39 -9.75 -6.98
N SER A 97 -5.42 -9.27 -6.21
CA SER A 97 -4.50 -8.20 -6.64
C SER A 97 -3.03 -8.50 -6.41
N SER A 98 -2.71 -9.70 -5.92
CA SER A 98 -1.33 -10.15 -5.69
C SER A 98 -0.49 -9.13 -4.90
N ILE A 99 -1.08 -8.48 -3.90
CA ILE A 99 -0.36 -7.51 -3.07
C ILE A 99 0.79 -8.19 -2.31
N GLN A 100 1.90 -7.49 -2.15
CA GLN A 100 3.10 -7.97 -1.45
C GLN A 100 3.33 -7.23 -0.13
N GLY A 101 2.51 -6.24 0.16
CA GLY A 101 2.59 -5.45 1.38
C GLY A 101 1.41 -4.52 1.56
N ILE A 102 1.35 -3.89 2.72
CA ILE A 102 0.35 -2.88 3.06
C ILE A 102 1.05 -1.62 3.56
N ARG A 103 0.64 -0.47 3.01
CA ARG A 103 1.02 0.84 3.53
C ARG A 103 0.12 1.23 4.68
N VAL A 104 0.74 1.57 5.81
CA VAL A 104 0.08 2.10 7.00
C VAL A 104 0.65 3.46 7.38
N GLY A 105 -0.18 4.32 7.98
CA GLY A 105 0.19 5.66 8.41
C GLY A 105 0.27 5.83 9.93
N PHE A 106 -0.06 4.80 10.69
CA PHE A 106 -0.04 4.80 12.15
C PHE A 106 -0.01 3.37 12.69
N VAL A 107 0.24 3.22 13.97
CA VAL A 107 0.13 1.97 14.74
C VAL A 107 -1.11 2.02 15.64
N ASP A 108 -1.24 3.13 16.36
CA ASP A 108 -2.40 3.44 17.20
C ASP A 108 -2.58 4.96 17.28
N GLN A 109 -3.83 5.41 17.21
CA GLN A 109 -4.14 6.85 17.24
C GLN A 109 -4.38 7.39 18.67
N LYS A 110 -4.48 6.53 19.67
CA LYS A 110 -4.86 6.90 21.04
C LYS A 110 -3.85 6.46 22.07
N ALA A 111 -3.17 5.34 21.84
CA ALA A 111 -2.19 4.79 22.76
C ALA A 111 -0.88 5.60 22.76
N GLY A 112 -0.12 5.46 23.84
CA GLY A 112 1.24 5.99 23.97
C GLY A 112 2.30 4.94 23.60
N VAL A 113 3.51 5.41 23.32
CA VAL A 113 4.66 4.52 22.97
C VAL A 113 4.94 3.49 24.07
N ASN A 114 4.66 3.82 25.34
CA ASN A 114 4.93 2.93 26.48
C ASN A 114 3.78 1.96 26.81
N ASP A 115 2.69 2.01 26.07
CA ASP A 115 1.60 1.08 26.27
C ASP A 115 1.97 -0.33 25.74
N ASP A 116 1.16 -1.31 26.10
CA ASP A 116 1.33 -2.69 25.68
C ASP A 116 1.12 -2.84 24.17
N PRO A 117 2.15 -3.26 23.41
CA PRO A 117 2.06 -3.33 21.95
C PRO A 117 0.94 -4.25 21.45
N GLU A 118 0.61 -5.32 22.17
CA GLU A 118 -0.46 -6.25 21.81
C GLU A 118 -1.85 -5.60 21.86
N LYS A 119 -1.96 -4.42 22.48
CA LYS A 119 -3.21 -3.65 22.58
C LYS A 119 -3.31 -2.52 21.56
N TYR A 120 -2.27 -2.30 20.75
CA TYR A 120 -2.33 -1.30 19.71
C TYR A 120 -3.39 -1.61 18.66
N GLU A 121 -4.03 -0.57 18.14
CA GLU A 121 -5.14 -0.66 17.19
C GLU A 121 -4.82 -1.56 15.99
N LEU A 122 -3.62 -1.41 15.41
CA LEU A 122 -3.21 -2.18 14.23
C LEU A 122 -2.39 -3.44 14.54
N PHE A 123 -2.23 -3.83 15.81
CA PHE A 123 -1.51 -5.05 16.14
C PHE A 123 -2.08 -6.31 15.47
N PRO A 124 -3.41 -6.53 15.42
CA PRO A 124 -3.98 -7.67 14.69
C PRO A 124 -3.68 -7.65 13.18
N LEU A 125 -3.61 -6.46 12.57
CA LEU A 125 -3.21 -6.34 11.17
C LEU A 125 -1.75 -6.77 10.98
N PHE A 126 -0.83 -6.32 11.84
CA PHE A 126 0.59 -6.68 11.73
C PHE A 126 0.82 -8.17 11.94
N GLN A 127 0.10 -8.80 12.87
CA GLN A 127 0.13 -10.27 13.04
C GLN A 127 -0.35 -10.97 11.76
N ALA A 128 -1.50 -10.58 11.22
CA ALA A 128 -2.04 -11.17 10.00
C ALA A 128 -1.12 -10.97 8.78
N MET A 129 -0.43 -9.84 8.70
CA MET A 129 0.58 -9.58 7.67
C MET A 129 1.82 -10.47 7.84
N ALA A 130 2.31 -10.65 9.06
CA ALA A 130 3.46 -11.49 9.36
C ALA A 130 3.21 -12.95 8.98
N GLU A 131 2.04 -13.50 9.32
CA GLU A 131 1.61 -14.85 8.97
C GLU A 131 1.58 -15.10 7.45
N ARG A 132 1.32 -14.06 6.65
CA ARG A 132 1.25 -14.10 5.19
C ARG A 132 2.55 -13.68 4.50
N GLY A 133 3.58 -13.32 5.26
CA GLY A 133 4.85 -12.82 4.73
C GLY A 133 4.76 -11.48 4.01
N LEU A 134 3.67 -10.71 4.24
CA LEU A 134 3.49 -9.37 3.68
C LEU A 134 4.45 -8.36 4.31
N LYS A 135 4.83 -7.36 3.52
CA LYS A 135 5.72 -6.28 3.97
C LYS A 135 4.92 -5.10 4.46
N VAL A 136 5.38 -4.47 5.55
CA VAL A 136 4.84 -3.20 6.02
C VAL A 136 5.52 -2.05 5.27
N TRP A 137 4.72 -1.18 4.67
CA TRP A 137 5.15 0.08 4.07
C TRP A 137 4.77 1.21 5.01
N PHE A 138 5.71 1.65 5.84
CA PHE A 138 5.40 2.57 6.93
C PHE A 138 5.68 4.02 6.53
N TYR A 139 4.67 4.88 6.62
CA TYR A 139 4.78 6.32 6.40
C TYR A 139 3.98 7.05 7.48
N ALA A 140 4.65 7.47 8.55
CA ALA A 140 4.02 7.94 9.76
C ALA A 140 4.87 8.98 10.50
N GLU A 141 4.28 9.61 11.50
CA GLU A 141 4.96 10.50 12.44
C GLU A 141 5.96 9.74 13.33
N PRO A 142 7.02 10.39 13.83
CA PRO A 142 8.09 9.73 14.60
C PRO A 142 7.59 8.87 15.78
N ALA A 143 6.61 9.35 16.54
CA ALA A 143 6.05 8.58 17.67
C ALA A 143 5.41 7.24 17.20
N GLN A 144 4.82 7.21 16.03
CA GLN A 144 4.26 5.99 15.46
C GLN A 144 5.35 5.02 15.00
N VAL A 145 6.51 5.53 14.57
CA VAL A 145 7.69 4.70 14.26
C VAL A 145 8.20 4.01 15.51
N GLU A 146 8.31 4.73 16.63
CA GLU A 146 8.72 4.15 17.93
C GLU A 146 7.72 3.07 18.41
N MET A 147 6.41 3.29 18.22
CA MET A 147 5.39 2.27 18.51
C MET A 147 5.57 1.04 17.63
N PHE A 148 5.86 1.23 16.34
CA PHE A 148 6.07 0.13 15.40
C PHE A 148 7.30 -0.70 15.76
N ASP A 149 8.41 -0.07 16.17
CA ASP A 149 9.59 -0.78 16.64
C ASP A 149 9.24 -1.74 17.79
N ARG A 150 8.36 -1.34 18.70
CA ARG A 150 7.88 -2.21 19.80
C ARG A 150 6.97 -3.35 19.36
N VAL A 151 6.26 -3.20 18.23
CA VAL A 151 5.50 -4.32 17.64
C VAL A 151 6.43 -5.38 17.06
N LEU A 152 7.67 -5.01 16.69
CA LEU A 152 8.66 -5.92 16.12
C LEU A 152 9.48 -6.69 17.16
N GLU A 153 9.43 -6.30 18.45
CA GLU A 153 10.09 -6.98 19.58
C GLU A 153 9.36 -8.27 20.00
#